data_bf27c2eca331951a869bbad8d9ed694c
#
_entry.id   bf27c2eca331951a869bbad8d9ed694c
#
_cell.length_a   1.000
_cell.length_b   1.000
_cell.length_c   1.000
_cell.angle_alpha   90.00
_cell.angle_beta   90.00
_cell.angle_gamma   90.00
#
_symmetry.space_group_name_H-M   'P 1'
#
loop_
_entity.id
_entity.type
_entity.pdbx_description
1 polymer ?
#
loop_
_entity_poly.entity_id
_entity_poly.type
_entity_poly.pdbx_seq_one_letter_code
_entity_poly.pdbx_strand_id
1 'polypeptide(L)'
;MNTNEAIQVLVVGSSGATGRLLVEELLARGCRVKAIVRSPGCFPESMTGNETLSLIHASVLDLSDADMAVHASDCVAIVSCLGHTLSFKGIYGQPRRLVTEASRRLCNAIKSNRSKVPTKFVLMNTTGNRNRDLDEPISFAQSCVIGLLRLLLPPHVDNEKAADYLRTEIGQKDNAVEWVAIRPDALINEDGVSEYELHCSPIRSAIFDSGKTSRINVAHFMADLITKEVVWDKWKGQMPVIYKKDDALA
;
A
#
# COMPACT_ATOMS: atom_id res chain seq x y z
N MET A 1 -10.25 -2.46 -27.66
CA MET A 1 -9.76 -1.50 -26.66
C MET A 1 -8.58 -0.78 -27.27
N ASN A 2 -8.60 0.55 -27.36
CA ASN A 2 -7.47 1.32 -27.88
C ASN A 2 -6.27 1.15 -26.96
N THR A 3 -5.26 0.47 -27.41
CA THR A 3 -4.06 0.03 -26.66
C THR A 3 -3.02 1.13 -26.44
N ASN A 4 -3.41 2.42 -26.36
CA ASN A 4 -2.46 3.53 -26.32
C ASN A 4 -2.71 4.59 -25.23
N GLU A 5 -3.60 4.34 -24.28
CA GLU A 5 -3.70 5.23 -23.11
C GLU A 5 -2.78 4.74 -21.99
N ALA A 6 -1.85 5.60 -21.58
CA ALA A 6 -0.93 5.29 -20.50
C ALA A 6 -1.73 5.04 -19.20
N ILE A 7 -1.41 3.97 -18.49
CA ILE A 7 -2.01 3.61 -17.20
C ILE A 7 -1.85 4.78 -16.21
N GLN A 8 -2.96 5.33 -15.72
CA GLN A 8 -2.93 6.40 -14.71
C GLN A 8 -3.10 5.82 -13.31
N VAL A 9 -2.23 6.22 -12.39
CA VAL A 9 -2.17 5.72 -11.01
C VAL A 9 -2.15 6.89 -10.03
N LEU A 10 -3.00 6.84 -9.00
CA LEU A 10 -2.95 7.76 -7.87
C LEU A 10 -2.16 7.13 -6.72
N VAL A 11 -1.15 7.83 -6.21
CA VAL A 11 -0.31 7.34 -5.09
C VAL A 11 -0.42 8.31 -3.91
N VAL A 12 -0.83 7.79 -2.75
CA VAL A 12 -0.76 8.50 -1.47
C VAL A 12 0.35 7.92 -0.61
N GLY A 13 0.99 8.77 0.22
CA GLY A 13 2.22 8.37 0.92
C GLY A 13 3.45 8.28 0.01
N SER A 14 3.37 8.89 -1.16
CA SER A 14 4.40 8.89 -2.20
C SER A 14 5.74 9.54 -1.78
N SER A 15 5.73 10.43 -0.79
CA SER A 15 6.95 11.03 -0.21
C SER A 15 7.67 10.12 0.79
N GLY A 16 7.05 9.02 1.21
CA GLY A 16 7.68 8.03 2.08
C GLY A 16 8.71 7.17 1.35
N ALA A 17 9.58 6.47 2.11
CA ALA A 17 10.70 5.71 1.55
C ALA A 17 10.26 4.66 0.51
N THR A 18 9.19 3.89 0.77
CA THR A 18 8.65 2.92 -0.20
C THR A 18 7.82 3.60 -1.28
N GLY A 19 7.00 4.60 -0.91
CA GLY A 19 6.13 5.29 -1.85
C GLY A 19 6.89 6.02 -2.95
N ARG A 20 8.05 6.61 -2.63
CA ARG A 20 8.92 7.24 -3.63
C ARG A 20 9.47 6.23 -4.62
N LEU A 21 9.99 5.10 -4.15
CA LEU A 21 10.47 4.02 -5.01
C LEU A 21 9.35 3.47 -5.91
N LEU A 22 8.12 3.40 -5.40
CA LEU A 22 6.97 3.01 -6.21
C LEU A 22 6.68 4.04 -7.32
N VAL A 23 6.73 5.33 -7.01
CA VAL A 23 6.55 6.38 -8.05
C VAL A 23 7.63 6.27 -9.12
N GLU A 24 8.89 6.11 -8.72
CA GLU A 24 10.02 5.87 -9.65
C GLU A 24 9.77 4.66 -10.55
N GLU A 25 9.38 3.55 -9.97
CA GLU A 25 9.10 2.29 -10.69
C GLU A 25 7.92 2.42 -11.67
N LEU A 26 6.84 3.09 -11.27
CA LEU A 26 5.68 3.33 -12.13
C LEU A 26 6.02 4.24 -13.32
N LEU A 27 6.79 5.31 -13.08
CA LEU A 27 7.25 6.22 -14.15
C LEU A 27 8.18 5.48 -15.13
N ALA A 28 9.10 4.66 -14.62
CA ALA A 28 9.99 3.84 -15.45
C ALA A 28 9.22 2.83 -16.34
N ARG A 29 8.04 2.41 -15.91
CA ARG A 29 7.14 1.55 -16.69
C ARG A 29 6.20 2.32 -17.63
N GLY A 30 6.35 3.63 -17.75
CA GLY A 30 5.54 4.47 -18.64
C GLY A 30 4.14 4.78 -18.09
N CYS A 31 3.89 4.59 -16.81
CA CYS A 31 2.64 5.01 -16.17
C CYS A 31 2.61 6.52 -15.95
N ARG A 32 1.41 7.09 -15.99
CA ARG A 32 1.14 8.45 -15.50
C ARG A 32 0.83 8.39 -14.01
N VAL A 33 1.50 9.19 -13.20
CA VAL A 33 1.35 9.16 -11.74
C VAL A 33 0.80 10.48 -11.23
N LYS A 34 -0.30 10.43 -10.49
CA LYS A 34 -0.77 11.51 -9.62
C LYS A 34 -0.27 11.20 -8.20
N ALA A 35 0.51 12.07 -7.60
CA ALA A 35 1.05 11.87 -6.25
C ALA A 35 0.51 12.94 -5.29
N ILE A 36 -0.25 12.53 -4.26
CA ILE A 36 -0.69 13.44 -3.21
C ILE A 36 0.42 13.56 -2.17
N VAL A 37 0.91 14.78 -1.98
CA VAL A 37 2.04 15.10 -1.09
C VAL A 37 1.71 16.28 -0.19
N ARG A 38 2.16 16.24 1.07
CA ARG A 38 1.90 17.30 2.05
C ARG A 38 2.82 18.50 1.91
N SER A 39 4.03 18.28 1.44
CA SER A 39 5.06 19.33 1.36
C SER A 39 5.66 19.39 -0.04
N PRO A 40 5.89 20.58 -0.60
CA PRO A 40 6.68 20.74 -1.81
C PRO A 40 8.13 20.28 -1.56
N GLY A 41 8.83 19.85 -2.61
CA GLY A 41 10.25 19.45 -2.52
C GLY A 41 10.49 18.05 -1.92
N CYS A 42 9.45 17.25 -1.77
CA CYS A 42 9.60 15.85 -1.30
C CYS A 42 10.15 14.89 -2.34
N PHE A 43 10.20 15.30 -3.61
CA PHE A 43 10.81 14.57 -4.72
C PHE A 43 12.07 15.27 -5.23
N PRO A 44 13.07 14.55 -5.74
CA PRO A 44 14.21 15.13 -6.43
C PRO A 44 13.78 15.93 -7.65
N GLU A 45 14.56 16.95 -8.04
CA GLU A 45 14.27 17.76 -9.23
C GLU A 45 14.21 16.91 -10.51
N SER A 46 15.00 15.85 -10.59
CA SER A 46 14.97 14.91 -11.71
C SER A 46 13.61 14.23 -11.92
N MET A 47 12.81 14.10 -10.86
CA MET A 47 11.47 13.54 -10.94
C MET A 47 10.39 14.62 -11.18
N THR A 48 10.53 15.78 -10.57
CA THR A 48 9.53 16.86 -10.68
C THR A 48 9.43 17.46 -12.08
N GLY A 49 10.47 17.31 -12.90
CA GLY A 49 10.49 17.67 -14.32
C GLY A 49 9.84 16.64 -15.25
N ASN A 50 9.37 15.50 -14.74
CA ASN A 50 8.76 14.46 -15.57
C ASN A 50 7.29 14.81 -15.86
N GLU A 51 6.95 14.97 -17.14
CA GLU A 51 5.60 15.34 -17.61
C GLU A 51 4.52 14.31 -17.25
N THR A 52 4.91 13.06 -16.95
CA THR A 52 3.99 12.00 -16.54
C THR A 52 3.77 11.95 -15.02
N LEU A 53 4.44 12.83 -14.24
CA LEU A 53 4.24 12.98 -12.79
C LEU A 53 3.46 14.26 -12.47
N SER A 54 2.30 14.12 -11.85
CA SER A 54 1.47 15.24 -11.36
C SER A 54 1.50 15.27 -9.84
N LEU A 55 2.02 16.36 -9.26
CA LEU A 55 2.06 16.56 -7.80
C LEU A 55 0.83 17.35 -7.33
N ILE A 56 0.08 16.76 -6.40
CA ILE A 56 -1.09 17.37 -5.75
C ILE A 56 -0.68 17.74 -4.33
N HIS A 57 -0.53 19.04 -4.06
CA HIS A 57 -0.12 19.54 -2.75
C HIS A 57 -1.31 19.60 -1.79
N ALA A 58 -1.53 18.51 -1.07
CA ALA A 58 -2.61 18.40 -0.09
C ALA A 58 -2.30 17.34 0.97
N SER A 59 -2.98 17.41 2.10
CA SER A 59 -3.12 16.28 3.00
C SER A 59 -4.31 15.43 2.54
N VAL A 60 -4.12 14.13 2.45
CA VAL A 60 -5.18 13.19 2.01
C VAL A 60 -6.43 13.25 2.89
N LEU A 61 -6.29 13.65 4.15
CA LEU A 61 -7.44 13.79 5.07
C LEU A 61 -8.11 15.17 5.00
N ASP A 62 -7.45 16.18 4.44
CA ASP A 62 -7.95 17.56 4.37
C ASP A 62 -8.65 17.86 3.03
N LEU A 63 -8.45 17.02 2.01
CA LEU A 63 -9.19 17.14 0.74
C LEU A 63 -10.69 16.96 0.98
N SER A 64 -11.52 17.69 0.26
CA SER A 64 -12.94 17.38 0.21
C SER A 64 -13.22 16.05 -0.48
N ASP A 65 -14.38 15.44 -0.24
CA ASP A 65 -14.74 14.19 -0.92
C ASP A 65 -14.91 14.40 -2.44
N ALA A 66 -15.35 15.59 -2.86
CA ALA A 66 -15.43 15.98 -4.26
C ALA A 66 -14.04 16.08 -4.91
N ASP A 67 -13.09 16.76 -4.27
CA ASP A 67 -11.71 16.85 -4.77
C ASP A 67 -11.05 15.48 -4.82
N MET A 68 -11.27 14.64 -3.79
CA MET A 68 -10.75 13.29 -3.77
C MET A 68 -11.31 12.46 -4.94
N ALA A 69 -12.60 12.60 -5.25
CA ALA A 69 -13.22 11.94 -6.38
C ALA A 69 -12.63 12.42 -7.72
N VAL A 70 -12.38 13.72 -7.86
CA VAL A 70 -11.71 14.28 -9.05
C VAL A 70 -10.29 13.73 -9.19
N HIS A 71 -9.53 13.64 -8.11
CA HIS A 71 -8.17 13.09 -8.18
C HIS A 71 -8.15 11.59 -8.46
N ALA A 72 -9.15 10.84 -7.97
CA ALA A 72 -9.30 9.42 -8.21
C ALA A 72 -9.89 9.10 -9.59
N SER A 73 -10.46 10.09 -10.30
CA SER A 73 -11.03 9.89 -11.64
C SER A 73 -9.95 9.46 -12.63
N ASP A 74 -10.34 8.65 -13.61
CA ASP A 74 -9.49 8.13 -14.68
C ASP A 74 -8.27 7.32 -14.21
N CYS A 75 -8.20 6.99 -12.92
CA CYS A 75 -7.16 6.14 -12.37
C CYS A 75 -7.55 4.66 -12.48
N VAL A 76 -6.70 3.88 -13.13
CA VAL A 76 -6.82 2.41 -13.18
C VAL A 76 -6.50 1.80 -11.82
N ALA A 77 -5.59 2.44 -11.08
CA ALA A 77 -5.19 2.00 -9.75
C ALA A 77 -5.00 3.17 -8.78
N ILE A 78 -5.27 2.92 -7.51
CA ILE A 78 -4.96 3.81 -6.39
C ILE A 78 -4.12 3.04 -5.38
N VAL A 79 -3.01 3.65 -4.97
CA VAL A 79 -2.06 3.00 -4.05
C VAL A 79 -1.89 3.83 -2.78
N SER A 80 -2.00 3.16 -1.64
CA SER A 80 -1.73 3.76 -0.33
C SER A 80 -0.44 3.17 0.27
N CYS A 81 0.61 3.99 0.27
CA CYS A 81 1.86 3.76 1.01
C CYS A 81 1.90 4.59 2.30
N LEU A 82 0.74 4.99 2.82
CA LEU A 82 0.66 5.76 4.05
C LEU A 82 1.06 4.91 5.25
N GLY A 83 1.73 5.56 6.18
CA GLY A 83 2.12 5.00 7.47
C GLY A 83 2.38 6.11 8.46
N HIS A 84 2.46 5.74 9.74
CA HIS A 84 2.81 6.66 10.80
C HIS A 84 4.33 6.81 10.89
N THR A 85 4.82 8.00 11.16
CA THR A 85 6.24 8.20 11.44
C THR A 85 6.61 7.62 12.81
N LEU A 86 7.79 7.01 12.93
CA LEU A 86 8.30 6.45 14.18
C LEU A 86 8.83 7.55 15.12
N SER A 87 7.98 8.55 15.38
CA SER A 87 8.23 9.61 16.36
C SER A 87 7.09 9.63 17.38
N PHE A 88 7.33 10.18 18.56
CA PHE A 88 6.30 10.27 19.60
C PHE A 88 5.00 10.93 19.06
N LYS A 89 5.15 12.04 18.30
CA LYS A 89 4.03 12.72 17.66
C LYS A 89 3.37 11.86 16.57
N GLY A 90 4.13 11.07 15.84
CA GLY A 90 3.59 10.17 14.80
C GLY A 90 2.88 8.95 15.39
N ILE A 91 3.29 8.48 16.57
CA ILE A 91 2.68 7.31 17.25
C ILE A 91 1.44 7.72 18.03
N TYR A 92 1.50 8.81 18.80
CA TYR A 92 0.44 9.20 19.73
C TYR A 92 -0.33 10.46 19.33
N GLY A 93 0.16 11.21 18.34
CA GLY A 93 -0.50 12.42 17.82
C GLY A 93 -1.67 12.13 16.89
N GLN A 94 -2.28 13.20 16.40
CA GLN A 94 -3.33 13.12 15.39
C GLN A 94 -2.73 13.20 13.97
N PRO A 95 -3.35 12.54 12.99
CA PRO A 95 -4.52 11.66 13.06
C PRO A 95 -4.14 10.23 13.50
N ARG A 96 -4.83 9.67 14.48
CA ARG A 96 -4.57 8.30 15.00
C ARG A 96 -5.06 7.19 14.06
N ARG A 97 -5.90 7.52 13.08
CA ARG A 97 -6.49 6.59 12.10
C ARG A 97 -6.18 7.03 10.68
N LEU A 98 -4.93 7.43 10.43
CA LEU A 98 -4.49 7.94 9.14
C LEU A 98 -4.73 6.93 8.02
N VAL A 99 -4.26 5.69 8.20
CA VAL A 99 -4.29 4.65 7.16
C VAL A 99 -5.72 4.18 6.90
N THR A 100 -6.47 3.91 7.97
CA THR A 100 -7.88 3.49 7.88
C THR A 100 -8.74 4.55 7.20
N GLU A 101 -8.64 5.81 7.65
CA GLU A 101 -9.48 6.89 7.14
C GLU A 101 -9.12 7.24 5.70
N ALA A 102 -7.84 7.28 5.36
CA ALA A 102 -7.40 7.48 3.98
C ALA A 102 -7.91 6.36 3.07
N SER A 103 -7.80 5.09 3.48
CA SER A 103 -8.30 3.95 2.70
C SER A 103 -9.81 4.05 2.47
N ARG A 104 -10.58 4.39 3.51
CA ARG A 104 -12.03 4.58 3.40
C ARG A 104 -12.38 5.68 2.42
N ARG A 105 -11.76 6.85 2.55
CA ARG A 105 -12.02 8.01 1.68
C ARG A 105 -11.66 7.75 0.23
N LEU A 106 -10.52 7.09 -0.03
CA LEU A 106 -10.10 6.71 -1.37
C LEU A 106 -11.06 5.69 -2.00
N CYS A 107 -11.48 4.66 -1.27
CA CYS A 107 -12.46 3.70 -1.77
C CYS A 107 -13.83 4.36 -2.03
N ASN A 108 -14.27 5.30 -1.19
CA ASN A 108 -15.49 6.07 -1.41
C ASN A 108 -15.37 6.96 -2.66
N ALA A 109 -14.22 7.58 -2.89
CA ALA A 109 -13.95 8.36 -4.10
C ALA A 109 -14.03 7.50 -5.37
N ILE A 110 -13.47 6.28 -5.33
CA ILE A 110 -13.61 5.31 -6.43
C ILE A 110 -15.10 5.01 -6.69
N LYS A 111 -15.85 4.68 -5.64
CA LYS A 111 -17.28 4.34 -5.74
C LYS A 111 -18.12 5.49 -6.30
N SER A 112 -17.79 6.73 -5.93
CA SER A 112 -18.50 7.91 -6.41
C SER A 112 -18.30 8.16 -7.91
N ASN A 113 -17.18 7.76 -8.49
CA ASN A 113 -16.86 7.92 -9.91
C ASN A 113 -17.61 6.97 -10.84
N ARG A 114 -18.24 5.92 -10.29
CA ARG A 114 -19.09 4.96 -11.04
C ARG A 114 -18.43 4.41 -12.30
N SER A 115 -17.13 4.09 -12.22
CA SER A 115 -16.41 3.46 -13.33
C SER A 115 -17.09 2.14 -13.75
N LYS A 116 -17.03 1.82 -15.04
CA LYS A 116 -17.52 0.54 -15.58
C LYS A 116 -16.62 -0.64 -15.25
N VAL A 117 -15.35 -0.36 -14.95
CA VAL A 117 -14.34 -1.36 -14.60
C VAL A 117 -13.89 -1.07 -13.17
N PRO A 118 -13.78 -2.09 -12.31
CA PRO A 118 -13.27 -1.89 -10.96
C PRO A 118 -11.90 -1.24 -10.96
N THR A 119 -11.68 -0.30 -10.04
CA THR A 119 -10.38 0.32 -9.81
C THR A 119 -9.57 -0.55 -8.85
N LYS A 120 -8.32 -0.81 -9.19
CA LYS A 120 -7.37 -1.56 -8.35
C LYS A 120 -6.98 -0.71 -7.14
N PHE A 121 -7.20 -1.19 -5.93
CA PHE A 121 -6.74 -0.53 -4.70
C PHE A 121 -5.63 -1.35 -4.04
N VAL A 122 -4.43 -0.79 -3.96
CA VAL A 122 -3.27 -1.46 -3.35
C VAL A 122 -2.92 -0.77 -2.03
N LEU A 123 -2.99 -1.52 -0.94
CA LEU A 123 -2.63 -1.05 0.40
C LEU A 123 -1.29 -1.64 0.82
N MET A 124 -0.33 -0.81 1.18
CA MET A 124 0.85 -1.25 1.93
C MET A 124 0.47 -1.41 3.40
N ASN A 125 0.65 -2.61 3.92
CA ASN A 125 0.34 -3.00 5.29
C ASN A 125 1.58 -3.59 5.99
N THR A 126 1.47 -4.62 6.84
CA THR A 126 2.57 -5.27 7.56
C THR A 126 2.23 -6.72 7.90
N THR A 127 3.22 -7.60 7.99
CA THR A 127 3.07 -8.97 8.49
C THR A 127 2.61 -9.03 9.94
N GLY A 128 2.75 -7.96 10.71
CA GLY A 128 2.17 -7.86 12.04
C GLY A 128 0.63 -7.95 12.06
N ASN A 129 -0.01 -7.75 10.90
CA ASN A 129 -1.45 -7.86 10.75
C ASN A 129 -1.84 -9.24 10.23
N ARG A 130 -2.65 -9.95 11.00
CA ARG A 130 -3.16 -11.26 10.64
C ARG A 130 -4.30 -11.15 9.62
N ASN A 131 -4.27 -12.02 8.60
CA ASN A 131 -5.44 -12.24 7.77
C ASN A 131 -6.42 -13.16 8.51
N ARG A 132 -7.58 -12.63 8.88
CA ARG A 132 -8.59 -13.36 9.67
C ARG A 132 -9.46 -14.28 8.83
N ASP A 133 -9.37 -14.23 7.50
CA ASP A 133 -10.07 -15.14 6.59
C ASP A 133 -9.27 -16.44 6.37
N LEU A 134 -8.01 -16.45 6.80
CA LEU A 134 -7.13 -17.60 6.79
C LEU A 134 -6.79 -18.00 8.23
N ASP A 135 -6.76 -19.28 8.52
CA ASP A 135 -6.33 -19.82 9.82
C ASP A 135 -4.80 -19.71 9.97
N GLU A 136 -4.30 -18.47 9.92
CA GLU A 136 -2.86 -18.21 10.08
C GLU A 136 -2.41 -18.64 11.48
N PRO A 137 -1.44 -19.57 11.59
CA PRO A 137 -0.96 -20.03 12.87
C PRO A 137 -0.25 -18.92 13.63
N ILE A 138 -0.56 -18.79 14.91
CA ILE A 138 0.06 -17.82 15.80
C ILE A 138 0.36 -18.48 17.15
N SER A 139 1.58 -18.34 17.64
CA SER A 139 1.92 -18.85 18.96
C SER A 139 1.24 -18.02 20.07
N PHE A 140 1.03 -18.62 21.24
CA PHE A 140 0.49 -17.93 22.40
C PHE A 140 1.34 -16.71 22.78
N ALA A 141 2.67 -16.86 22.79
CA ALA A 141 3.59 -15.77 23.07
C ALA A 141 3.43 -14.61 22.08
N GLN A 142 3.33 -14.91 20.77
CA GLN A 142 3.10 -13.91 19.74
C GLN A 142 1.74 -13.22 19.92
N SER A 143 0.69 -13.96 20.29
CA SER A 143 -0.63 -13.39 20.58
C SER A 143 -0.60 -12.39 21.74
N CYS A 144 0.16 -12.71 22.81
CA CYS A 144 0.33 -11.80 23.95
C CYS A 144 1.07 -10.52 23.55
N VAL A 145 2.14 -10.64 22.75
CA VAL A 145 2.88 -9.46 22.24
C VAL A 145 2.01 -8.60 21.34
N ILE A 146 1.26 -9.20 20.41
CA ILE A 146 0.33 -8.45 19.55
C ILE A 146 -0.76 -7.77 20.39
N GLY A 147 -1.28 -8.43 21.42
CA GLY A 147 -2.22 -7.82 22.39
C GLY A 147 -1.63 -6.57 23.05
N LEU A 148 -0.38 -6.64 23.48
CA LEU A 148 0.34 -5.50 24.05
C LEU A 148 0.59 -4.39 23.03
N LEU A 149 0.98 -4.74 21.81
CA LEU A 149 1.15 -3.77 20.71
C LEU A 149 -0.16 -3.04 20.40
N ARG A 150 -1.31 -3.73 20.40
CA ARG A 150 -2.63 -3.11 20.21
C ARG A 150 -2.94 -2.09 21.30
N LEU A 151 -2.50 -2.34 22.53
CA LEU A 151 -2.70 -1.42 23.64
C LEU A 151 -1.77 -0.21 23.58
N LEU A 152 -0.51 -0.43 23.21
CA LEU A 152 0.55 0.59 23.32
C LEU A 152 0.83 1.34 22.02
N LEU A 153 0.51 0.76 20.86
CA LEU A 153 0.86 1.32 19.55
C LEU A 153 -0.39 1.58 18.69
N PRO A 154 -1.01 2.75 18.77
CA PRO A 154 -2.14 3.14 17.90
C PRO A 154 -1.89 2.91 16.40
N PRO A 155 -0.67 3.12 15.84
CA PRO A 155 -0.38 2.80 14.45
C PRO A 155 -0.60 1.34 14.05
N HIS A 156 -0.32 0.40 14.98
CA HIS A 156 -0.57 -1.01 14.72
C HIS A 156 -2.06 -1.29 14.56
N VAL A 157 -2.87 -0.75 15.45
CA VAL A 157 -4.35 -0.86 15.39
C VAL A 157 -4.91 -0.19 14.12
N ASP A 158 -4.34 0.94 13.71
CA ASP A 158 -4.76 1.62 12.49
C ASP A 158 -4.49 0.77 11.25
N ASN A 159 -3.31 0.16 11.14
CA ASN A 159 -2.99 -0.75 10.04
C ASN A 159 -3.90 -2.00 10.03
N GLU A 160 -4.19 -2.59 11.19
CA GLU A 160 -5.14 -3.71 11.30
C GLU A 160 -6.54 -3.30 10.78
N LYS A 161 -7.05 -2.15 11.23
CA LYS A 161 -8.37 -1.64 10.81
C LYS A 161 -8.44 -1.31 9.33
N ALA A 162 -7.36 -0.80 8.75
CA ALA A 162 -7.32 -0.52 7.33
C ALA A 162 -7.43 -1.81 6.49
N ALA A 163 -6.73 -2.88 6.89
CA ALA A 163 -6.83 -4.17 6.24
C ALA A 163 -8.21 -4.83 6.48
N ASP A 164 -8.74 -4.77 7.71
CA ASP A 164 -10.08 -5.26 8.04
C ASP A 164 -11.16 -4.53 7.22
N TYR A 165 -11.05 -3.22 7.03
CA TYR A 165 -11.98 -2.45 6.19
C TYR A 165 -12.02 -3.00 4.77
N LEU A 166 -10.88 -3.27 4.14
CA LEU A 166 -10.85 -3.85 2.80
C LEU A 166 -11.47 -5.24 2.78
N ARG A 167 -11.14 -6.07 3.76
CA ARG A 167 -11.60 -7.44 3.86
C ARG A 167 -13.11 -7.55 4.13
N THR A 168 -13.66 -6.72 5.03
CA THR A 168 -15.04 -6.85 5.51
C THR A 168 -16.03 -5.89 4.86
N GLU A 169 -15.63 -4.64 4.59
CA GLU A 169 -16.54 -3.60 4.08
C GLU A 169 -16.50 -3.54 2.54
N ILE A 170 -15.32 -3.66 1.93
CA ILE A 170 -15.19 -3.79 0.48
C ILE A 170 -15.47 -5.25 0.07
N GLY A 171 -14.85 -6.20 0.77
CA GLY A 171 -15.06 -7.62 0.53
C GLY A 171 -14.49 -8.08 -0.80
N GLN A 172 -15.00 -9.22 -1.29
CA GLN A 172 -14.52 -9.90 -2.51
C GLN A 172 -15.37 -9.63 -3.75
N LYS A 173 -16.50 -8.93 -3.61
CA LYS A 173 -17.52 -8.80 -4.66
C LYS A 173 -17.95 -7.36 -4.91
N ASP A 174 -17.15 -6.38 -4.48
CA ASP A 174 -17.45 -4.97 -4.75
C ASP A 174 -17.27 -4.70 -6.25
N ASN A 175 -18.25 -4.04 -6.86
CA ASN A 175 -18.26 -3.80 -8.30
C ASN A 175 -17.38 -2.62 -8.73
N ALA A 176 -16.94 -1.78 -7.78
CA ALA A 176 -16.16 -0.58 -8.06
C ALA A 176 -14.70 -0.71 -7.62
N VAL A 177 -14.43 -1.51 -6.58
CA VAL A 177 -13.10 -1.62 -5.97
C VAL A 177 -12.67 -3.08 -5.91
N GLU A 178 -11.58 -3.42 -6.56
CA GLU A 178 -10.81 -4.63 -6.28
C GLU A 178 -9.58 -4.25 -5.45
N TRP A 179 -9.13 -5.09 -4.52
CA TRP A 179 -8.06 -4.70 -3.59
C TRP A 179 -7.00 -5.78 -3.36
N VAL A 180 -5.81 -5.33 -2.98
CA VAL A 180 -4.71 -6.15 -2.43
C VAL A 180 -4.10 -5.41 -1.25
N ALA A 181 -3.88 -6.10 -0.12
CA ALA A 181 -3.15 -5.56 1.03
C ALA A 181 -1.81 -6.27 1.18
N ILE A 182 -0.72 -5.61 0.76
CA ILE A 182 0.62 -6.20 0.80
C ILE A 182 1.17 -6.13 2.22
N ARG A 183 1.68 -7.25 2.72
CA ARG A 183 2.25 -7.38 4.06
C ARG A 183 3.77 -7.61 4.00
N PRO A 184 4.58 -6.56 3.85
CA PRO A 184 6.02 -6.70 4.01
C PRO A 184 6.37 -7.00 5.47
N ASP A 185 7.46 -7.73 5.66
CA ASP A 185 8.08 -7.93 6.97
C ASP A 185 9.10 -6.80 7.28
N ALA A 186 10.14 -7.05 8.06
CA ALA A 186 11.10 -6.02 8.43
C ALA A 186 11.72 -5.34 7.20
N LEU A 187 11.41 -4.04 7.03
CA LEU A 187 11.78 -3.29 5.85
C LEU A 187 13.25 -2.86 5.92
N ILE A 188 14.02 -3.22 4.88
CA ILE A 188 15.40 -2.79 4.66
C ILE A 188 15.53 -1.93 3.40
N ASN A 189 16.65 -1.24 3.23
CA ASN A 189 16.99 -0.53 2.01
C ASN A 189 17.98 -1.37 1.19
N GLU A 190 17.76 -1.42 -0.11
CA GLU A 190 18.66 -1.99 -1.11
C GLU A 190 18.66 -1.07 -2.33
N ASP A 191 19.76 -1.11 -3.11
CA ASP A 191 19.93 -0.22 -4.27
C ASP A 191 19.22 -0.75 -5.51
N GLY A 192 18.86 -2.04 -5.54
CA GLY A 192 18.20 -2.68 -6.68
C GLY A 192 17.20 -3.74 -6.27
N VAL A 193 16.33 -4.11 -7.22
CA VAL A 193 15.40 -5.22 -7.03
C VAL A 193 16.19 -6.53 -6.95
N SER A 194 15.95 -7.28 -5.89
CA SER A 194 16.50 -8.61 -5.67
C SER A 194 15.41 -9.68 -5.75
N GLU A 195 15.77 -10.95 -5.73
CA GLU A 195 14.78 -12.03 -5.67
C GLU A 195 13.95 -11.95 -4.39
N TYR A 196 12.64 -12.15 -4.52
CA TYR A 196 11.71 -12.16 -3.39
C TYR A 196 10.63 -13.23 -3.57
N GLU A 197 10.05 -13.62 -2.46
CA GLU A 197 8.99 -14.63 -2.40
C GLU A 197 7.69 -14.02 -1.91
N LEU A 198 6.58 -14.54 -2.43
CA LEU A 198 5.23 -14.12 -2.10
C LEU A 198 4.46 -15.30 -1.55
N HIS A 199 3.87 -15.13 -0.37
CA HIS A 199 3.08 -16.15 0.32
C HIS A 199 1.70 -15.63 0.68
N CYS A 200 0.68 -16.49 0.66
CA CYS A 200 -0.68 -16.13 1.10
C CYS A 200 -0.72 -15.84 2.61
N SER A 201 0.13 -16.52 3.38
CA SER A 201 0.24 -16.39 4.84
C SER A 201 1.69 -16.26 5.27
N PRO A 202 1.98 -15.67 6.45
CA PRO A 202 3.32 -15.64 7.00
C PRO A 202 3.88 -17.06 7.19
N ILE A 203 5.11 -17.27 6.75
CA ILE A 203 5.87 -18.52 6.95
C ILE A 203 6.82 -18.41 8.14
N ARG A 204 6.94 -17.20 8.73
CA ARG A 204 7.81 -16.86 9.86
C ARG A 204 7.04 -16.01 10.86
N SER A 205 7.50 -15.97 12.09
CA SER A 205 6.94 -15.08 13.11
C SER A 205 7.40 -13.63 12.87
N ALA A 206 6.47 -12.73 12.61
CA ALA A 206 6.77 -11.30 12.47
C ALA A 206 7.40 -10.66 13.73
N ILE A 207 7.35 -11.33 14.89
CA ILE A 207 7.84 -10.82 16.17
C ILE A 207 9.18 -11.50 16.55
N PHE A 208 9.25 -12.83 16.46
CA PHE A 208 10.36 -13.61 17.02
C PHE A 208 11.35 -14.11 15.96
N ASP A 209 10.92 -14.13 14.69
CA ASP A 209 11.73 -14.57 13.56
C ASP A 209 11.31 -13.77 12.31
N SER A 210 11.45 -12.45 12.37
CA SER A 210 11.07 -11.58 11.28
C SER A 210 11.97 -11.77 10.06
N GLY A 211 11.36 -11.99 8.91
CA GLY A 211 12.07 -11.96 7.63
C GLY A 211 12.45 -10.53 7.23
N LYS A 212 13.32 -10.41 6.24
CA LYS A 212 13.68 -9.11 5.67
C LYS A 212 12.93 -8.90 4.35
N THR A 213 12.60 -7.65 4.06
CA THR A 213 12.00 -7.26 2.78
C THR A 213 12.56 -5.91 2.37
N SER A 214 13.13 -5.80 1.17
CA SER A 214 13.61 -4.50 0.70
C SER A 214 12.43 -3.63 0.24
N ARG A 215 12.52 -2.32 0.50
CA ARG A 215 11.50 -1.36 0.06
C ARG A 215 11.37 -1.33 -1.46
N ILE A 216 12.48 -1.53 -2.18
CA ILE A 216 12.43 -1.57 -3.64
C ILE A 216 11.72 -2.83 -4.17
N ASN A 217 11.86 -3.98 -3.50
CA ASN A 217 11.09 -5.18 -3.85
C ASN A 217 9.60 -4.99 -3.58
N VAL A 218 9.23 -4.33 -2.48
CA VAL A 218 7.83 -3.97 -2.22
C VAL A 218 7.29 -3.05 -3.31
N ALA A 219 8.02 -1.99 -3.68
CA ALA A 219 7.66 -1.07 -4.74
C ALA A 219 7.51 -1.77 -6.09
N HIS A 220 8.46 -2.63 -6.44
CA HIS A 220 8.43 -3.44 -7.66
C HIS A 220 7.20 -4.36 -7.71
N PHE A 221 6.89 -5.08 -6.62
CA PHE A 221 5.71 -5.93 -6.56
C PHE A 221 4.40 -5.12 -6.64
N MET A 222 4.33 -3.95 -5.98
CA MET A 222 3.18 -3.05 -6.12
C MET A 222 2.99 -2.59 -7.57
N ALA A 223 4.07 -2.26 -8.26
CA ALA A 223 4.02 -1.89 -9.67
C ALA A 223 3.62 -3.08 -10.56
N ASP A 224 4.05 -4.29 -10.25
CA ASP A 224 3.62 -5.52 -10.93
C ASP A 224 2.11 -5.77 -10.79
N LEU A 225 1.54 -5.57 -9.62
CA LEU A 225 0.09 -5.66 -9.38
C LEU A 225 -0.70 -4.69 -10.27
N ILE A 226 -0.14 -3.51 -10.54
CA ILE A 226 -0.80 -2.48 -11.34
C ILE A 226 -0.67 -2.77 -12.83
N THR A 227 0.52 -3.14 -13.28
CA THR A 227 0.88 -3.19 -14.71
C THR A 227 0.75 -4.58 -15.34
N LYS A 228 0.65 -5.66 -14.52
CA LYS A 228 0.57 -7.05 -14.99
C LYS A 228 -0.73 -7.69 -14.52
N GLU A 229 -1.69 -7.87 -15.44
CA GLU A 229 -3.02 -8.40 -15.11
C GLU A 229 -2.96 -9.79 -14.49
N VAL A 230 -2.04 -10.65 -14.96
CA VAL A 230 -1.83 -11.99 -14.39
C VAL A 230 -1.42 -11.93 -12.91
N VAL A 231 -0.62 -10.92 -12.52
CA VAL A 231 -0.23 -10.73 -11.12
C VAL A 231 -1.41 -10.21 -10.30
N TRP A 232 -2.19 -9.29 -10.87
CA TRP A 232 -3.40 -8.78 -10.24
C TRP A 232 -4.41 -9.90 -9.98
N ASP A 233 -4.76 -10.66 -10.99
CA ASP A 233 -5.74 -11.75 -10.89
C ASP A 233 -5.35 -12.82 -9.87
N LYS A 234 -4.05 -13.06 -9.71
CA LYS A 234 -3.54 -13.99 -8.70
C LYS A 234 -3.78 -13.48 -7.27
N TRP A 235 -3.66 -12.16 -7.05
CA TRP A 235 -3.59 -11.62 -5.69
C TRP A 235 -4.78 -10.76 -5.26
N LYS A 236 -5.68 -10.39 -6.19
CA LYS A 236 -6.86 -9.58 -5.84
C LYS A 236 -7.69 -10.23 -4.73
N GLY A 237 -8.16 -9.42 -3.81
CA GLY A 237 -8.89 -9.82 -2.63
C GLY A 237 -8.04 -10.53 -1.57
N GLN A 238 -6.71 -10.48 -1.66
CA GLN A 238 -5.81 -11.18 -0.76
C GLN A 238 -4.85 -10.24 -0.02
N MET A 239 -4.17 -10.81 0.98
CA MET A 239 -3.20 -10.12 1.82
C MET A 239 -1.82 -10.79 1.73
N PRO A 240 -1.15 -10.77 0.55
CA PRO A 240 0.13 -11.46 0.37
C PRO A 240 1.21 -10.93 1.31
N VAL A 241 2.03 -11.83 1.79
CA VAL A 241 3.27 -11.54 2.51
C VAL A 241 4.42 -11.58 1.52
N ILE A 242 5.34 -10.62 1.65
CA ILE A 242 6.54 -10.53 0.81
C ILE A 242 7.80 -10.63 1.68
N TYR A 243 8.70 -11.54 1.31
CA TYR A 243 10.02 -11.71 1.89
C TYR A 243 11.11 -11.57 0.82
N LYS A 244 12.25 -11.02 1.18
CA LYS A 244 13.46 -11.20 0.37
C LYS A 244 13.81 -12.68 0.38
N LYS A 245 14.13 -13.24 -0.78
CA LYS A 245 14.69 -14.58 -0.83
C LYS A 245 16.10 -14.53 -0.23
N ASP A 246 16.31 -15.31 0.85
CA ASP A 246 17.64 -15.42 1.42
C ASP A 246 18.54 -16.04 0.36
N ASP A 247 19.71 -15.44 0.11
CA ASP A 247 20.74 -16.06 -0.69
C ASP A 247 21.05 -17.41 -0.01
N ALA A 248 20.70 -18.50 -0.67
CA ALA A 248 21.06 -19.82 -0.16
C ALA A 248 22.56 -19.78 0.10
N LEU A 249 22.95 -20.06 1.34
CA LEU A 249 24.35 -20.17 1.73
C LEU A 249 25.01 -21.12 0.72
N ALA A 250 25.78 -20.52 -0.20
CA ALA A 250 26.56 -21.26 -1.17
C ALA A 250 27.72 -21.98 -0.51
#